data_e014b913e56a8147be59ccbec9363283
#
_entry.id   e014b913e56a8147be59ccbec9363283
#
_cell.length_a   1.000
_cell.length_b   1.000
_cell.length_c   1.000
_cell.angle_alpha   90.00
_cell.angle_beta   90.00
_cell.angle_gamma   90.00
#
_symmetry.space_group_name_H-M   'P 1'
#
loop_
_entity.id
_entity.type
_entity.pdbx_description
1 polymer ?
#
loop_
_entity_poly.entity_id
_entity_poly.type
_entity_poly.pdbx_seq_one_letter_code
_entity_poly.pdbx_strand_id
1 'polypeptide(L)'
;MDNTEEADPGAYFDSYEDLKIHELMLSDEPRQTAYQNAILGNRQLFAGKTVLDVGAGTGILSLFCAQAGARKVYAVEASNLAHLARAVVKENNFEQVIEVSECKVEEFRLPNDERADIIVSEWMGFFLLHEGMLDSVLYARDKFLKPNGLMFPNTATIYIAPCSVPSRFDRWENLSGVSMKCFGRALREQCSSKPEVLTVASEHLLHEGHVMTWLDLKEVTSEELNSIEAKEVLVAQREGKLQGFCIWFDCTFPAAESDEQMSSEVILSTNPSAPETHWKQTVILLPEQACEELEARDPVAFSLTMTRNQETNRRYDLQLTLLDAETEEHNLPCECQMTKCILMKAHLDTMQVDG
;
A
#
# COMPACT_ATOMS: atom_id res chain seq x y z
N MET A 1 19.88 6.07 -4.59
CA MET A 1 19.85 6.55 -5.97
C MET A 1 19.21 7.91 -5.93
N ASP A 2 19.97 8.94 -6.26
CA ASP A 2 19.48 10.32 -6.33
C ASP A 2 18.60 10.43 -7.57
N ASN A 3 17.28 10.41 -7.40
CA ASN A 3 16.36 10.78 -8.47
C ASN A 3 15.83 12.18 -8.19
N THR A 4 16.65 13.17 -8.47
CA THR A 4 16.20 14.51 -8.86
C THR A 4 15.89 14.47 -10.35
N GLU A 5 14.90 13.70 -10.79
CA GLU A 5 14.37 13.78 -12.14
C GLU A 5 13.12 14.64 -12.12
N GLU A 6 13.18 15.67 -12.95
CA GLU A 6 12.16 16.64 -13.21
C GLU A 6 10.81 15.98 -13.60
N ALA A 7 9.73 16.70 -13.30
CA ALA A 7 8.34 16.29 -13.50
C ALA A 7 7.96 16.19 -14.99
N ASP A 8 8.55 15.24 -15.73
CA ASP A 8 8.11 14.88 -17.06
C ASP A 8 7.13 13.68 -16.95
N PRO A 9 5.86 13.84 -17.36
CA PRO A 9 4.93 12.71 -17.45
C PRO A 9 5.46 11.56 -18.33
N GLY A 10 6.40 11.84 -19.25
CA GLY A 10 7.10 10.85 -20.07
C GLY A 10 8.03 9.97 -19.24
N ALA A 11 8.78 10.54 -18.31
CA ALA A 11 9.77 9.82 -17.51
C ALA A 11 9.15 8.68 -16.65
N TYR A 12 7.90 8.80 -16.24
CA TYR A 12 7.19 7.72 -15.54
C TYR A 12 6.98 6.50 -16.44
N PHE A 13 6.49 6.70 -17.67
CA PHE A 13 6.27 5.58 -18.60
C PHE A 13 7.59 5.01 -19.09
N ASP A 14 8.61 5.85 -19.30
CA ASP A 14 9.96 5.41 -19.68
C ASP A 14 10.61 4.53 -18.60
N SER A 15 10.35 4.81 -17.31
CA SER A 15 10.86 3.96 -16.22
C SER A 15 10.24 2.56 -16.22
N TYR A 16 8.98 2.42 -16.65
CA TYR A 16 8.30 1.12 -16.80
C TYR A 16 8.66 0.38 -18.11
N GLU A 17 9.49 0.95 -18.97
CA GLU A 17 10.09 0.23 -20.10
C GLU A 17 11.30 -0.62 -19.68
N ASP A 18 11.85 -0.41 -18.46
CA ASP A 18 12.95 -1.23 -17.94
C ASP A 18 12.44 -2.61 -17.50
N LEU A 19 12.83 -3.64 -18.26
CA LEU A 19 12.51 -5.03 -17.96
C LEU A 19 12.95 -5.49 -16.56
N LYS A 20 13.92 -4.82 -15.93
CA LYS A 20 14.35 -5.15 -14.56
C LYS A 20 13.30 -4.82 -13.52
N ILE A 21 12.52 -3.77 -13.73
CA ILE A 21 11.38 -3.46 -12.85
C ILE A 21 10.32 -4.56 -12.97
N HIS A 22 10.04 -5.02 -14.19
CA HIS A 22 9.11 -6.12 -14.42
C HIS A 22 9.65 -7.45 -13.90
N GLU A 23 10.95 -7.71 -14.03
CA GLU A 23 11.61 -8.85 -13.40
C GLU A 23 11.39 -8.84 -11.87
N LEU A 24 11.60 -7.69 -11.22
CA LEU A 24 11.36 -7.52 -9.78
C LEU A 24 9.90 -7.82 -9.42
N MET A 25 8.94 -7.21 -10.12
CA MET A 25 7.51 -7.41 -9.89
C MET A 25 7.05 -8.85 -10.18
N LEU A 26 7.54 -9.48 -11.24
CA LEU A 26 7.21 -10.86 -11.58
C LEU A 26 7.86 -11.87 -10.62
N SER A 27 8.99 -11.51 -10.00
CA SER A 27 9.68 -12.32 -9.00
C SER A 27 9.12 -12.14 -7.58
N ASP A 28 8.21 -11.19 -7.36
CA ASP A 28 7.53 -10.99 -6.09
C ASP A 28 6.46 -12.09 -5.89
N GLU A 29 6.86 -13.17 -5.23
CA GLU A 29 6.03 -14.36 -5.03
C GLU A 29 4.76 -14.07 -4.21
N PRO A 30 4.80 -13.33 -3.08
CA PRO A 30 3.60 -12.96 -2.34
C PRO A 30 2.57 -12.17 -3.20
N ARG A 31 3.05 -11.20 -3.97
CA ARG A 31 2.22 -10.41 -4.89
C ARG A 31 1.57 -11.31 -5.95
N GLN A 32 2.36 -12.14 -6.63
CA GLN A 32 1.87 -13.05 -7.66
C GLN A 32 0.85 -14.03 -7.10
N THR A 33 1.16 -14.64 -5.96
CA THR A 33 0.29 -15.61 -5.28
C THR A 33 -1.04 -15.00 -4.86
N ALA A 34 -1.04 -13.76 -4.34
CA ALA A 34 -2.25 -13.07 -3.93
C ALA A 34 -3.19 -12.85 -5.14
N TYR A 35 -2.68 -12.28 -6.24
CA TYR A 35 -3.49 -12.08 -7.45
C TYR A 35 -3.95 -13.41 -8.08
N GLN A 36 -3.06 -14.38 -8.15
CA GLN A 36 -3.40 -15.71 -8.68
C GLN A 36 -4.52 -16.36 -7.86
N ASN A 37 -4.41 -16.35 -6.54
CA ASN A 37 -5.43 -16.90 -5.65
C ASN A 37 -6.74 -16.12 -5.72
N ALA A 38 -6.68 -14.78 -5.76
CA ALA A 38 -7.86 -13.94 -5.88
C ALA A 38 -8.64 -14.23 -7.18
N ILE A 39 -7.94 -14.43 -8.29
CA ILE A 39 -8.56 -14.64 -9.61
C ILE A 39 -8.91 -16.11 -9.82
N LEU A 40 -7.94 -17.02 -9.69
CA LEU A 40 -8.14 -18.44 -9.99
C LEU A 40 -8.92 -19.17 -8.90
N GLY A 41 -8.84 -18.70 -7.65
CA GLY A 41 -9.66 -19.19 -6.53
C GLY A 41 -11.14 -18.82 -6.66
N ASN A 42 -11.44 -17.75 -7.40
CA ASN A 42 -12.79 -17.23 -7.59
C ASN A 42 -13.27 -17.32 -9.05
N ARG A 43 -12.98 -18.42 -9.73
CA ARG A 43 -13.31 -18.63 -11.16
C ARG A 43 -14.76 -18.32 -11.50
N GLN A 44 -15.71 -18.58 -10.60
CA GLN A 44 -17.13 -18.31 -10.79
C GLN A 44 -17.44 -16.81 -10.96
N LEU A 45 -16.62 -15.91 -10.42
CA LEU A 45 -16.76 -14.47 -10.63
C LEU A 45 -16.34 -14.07 -12.05
N PHE A 46 -15.36 -14.78 -12.63
CA PHE A 46 -14.76 -14.47 -13.93
C PHE A 46 -15.40 -15.22 -15.11
N ALA A 47 -15.99 -16.40 -14.88
CA ALA A 47 -16.51 -17.26 -15.93
C ALA A 47 -17.56 -16.53 -16.79
N GLY A 48 -17.30 -16.43 -18.10
CA GLY A 48 -18.16 -15.77 -19.08
C GLY A 48 -18.18 -14.24 -18.99
N LYS A 49 -17.38 -13.61 -18.15
CA LYS A 49 -17.33 -12.16 -17.90
C LYS A 49 -16.42 -11.41 -18.86
N THR A 50 -16.70 -10.12 -19.02
CA THR A 50 -15.80 -9.17 -19.68
C THR A 50 -14.96 -8.49 -18.62
N VAL A 51 -13.64 -8.56 -18.76
CA VAL A 51 -12.65 -8.00 -17.82
C VAL A 51 -11.88 -6.88 -18.51
N LEU A 52 -11.61 -5.80 -17.78
CA LEU A 52 -10.67 -4.75 -18.15
C LEU A 52 -9.47 -4.83 -17.21
N ASP A 53 -8.28 -5.05 -17.77
CA ASP A 53 -7.00 -5.03 -17.06
C ASP A 53 -6.32 -3.69 -17.34
N VAL A 54 -6.20 -2.86 -16.29
CA VAL A 54 -5.67 -1.50 -16.38
C VAL A 54 -4.21 -1.49 -15.95
N GLY A 55 -3.30 -1.09 -16.87
CA GLY A 55 -1.86 -1.19 -16.66
C GLY A 55 -1.41 -2.66 -16.72
N ALA A 56 -1.72 -3.32 -17.82
CA ALA A 56 -1.54 -4.77 -17.93
C ALA A 56 -0.07 -5.22 -17.88
N GLY A 57 0.90 -4.32 -18.12
CA GLY A 57 2.32 -4.62 -18.11
C GLY A 57 2.66 -5.78 -19.03
N THR A 58 3.19 -6.87 -18.48
CA THR A 58 3.49 -8.11 -19.22
C THR A 58 2.27 -8.97 -19.55
N GLY A 59 1.08 -8.62 -19.06
CA GLY A 59 -0.18 -9.33 -19.31
C GLY A 59 -0.48 -10.51 -18.38
N ILE A 60 0.27 -10.68 -17.28
CA ILE A 60 0.09 -11.83 -16.39
C ILE A 60 -1.29 -11.87 -15.73
N LEU A 61 -1.84 -10.73 -15.30
CA LEU A 61 -3.18 -10.67 -14.70
C LEU A 61 -4.26 -10.98 -15.73
N SER A 62 -4.10 -10.46 -16.95
CA SER A 62 -4.96 -10.81 -18.09
C SER A 62 -4.98 -12.32 -18.34
N LEU A 63 -3.84 -13.00 -18.27
CA LEU A 63 -3.74 -14.45 -18.43
C LEU A 63 -4.47 -15.19 -17.29
N PHE A 64 -4.32 -14.77 -16.04
CA PHE A 64 -5.08 -15.35 -14.92
C PHE A 64 -6.59 -15.20 -15.15
N CYS A 65 -7.05 -14.03 -15.59
CA CYS A 65 -8.46 -13.81 -15.92
C CYS A 65 -8.96 -14.73 -17.03
N ALA A 66 -8.18 -14.90 -18.10
CA ALA A 66 -8.52 -15.82 -19.18
C ALA A 66 -8.56 -17.29 -18.71
N GLN A 67 -7.58 -17.71 -17.89
CA GLN A 67 -7.54 -19.04 -17.27
C GLN A 67 -8.70 -19.25 -16.27
N ALA A 68 -9.21 -18.20 -15.65
CA ALA A 68 -10.40 -18.24 -14.80
C ALA A 68 -11.71 -18.37 -15.60
N GLY A 69 -11.65 -18.32 -16.94
CA GLY A 69 -12.79 -18.50 -17.84
C GLY A 69 -13.46 -17.19 -18.28
N ALA A 70 -12.77 -16.05 -18.20
CA ALA A 70 -13.28 -14.81 -18.75
C ALA A 70 -13.64 -14.98 -20.25
N ARG A 71 -14.76 -14.41 -20.67
CA ARG A 71 -15.20 -14.41 -22.07
C ARG A 71 -14.29 -13.53 -22.92
N LYS A 72 -13.93 -12.38 -22.40
CA LYS A 72 -13.07 -11.40 -23.06
C LYS A 72 -12.29 -10.62 -22.00
N VAL A 73 -11.01 -10.38 -22.26
CA VAL A 73 -10.14 -9.53 -21.45
C VAL A 73 -9.58 -8.43 -22.34
N TYR A 74 -9.79 -7.20 -21.96
CA TYR A 74 -9.18 -6.04 -22.59
C TYR A 74 -8.02 -5.60 -21.71
N ALA A 75 -6.81 -5.85 -22.19
CA ALA A 75 -5.56 -5.49 -21.51
C ALA A 75 -5.10 -4.14 -22.04
N VAL A 76 -5.13 -3.11 -21.20
CA VAL A 76 -4.71 -1.75 -21.56
C VAL A 76 -3.36 -1.44 -20.93
N GLU A 77 -2.38 -1.15 -21.77
CA GLU A 77 -1.01 -0.84 -21.38
C GLU A 77 -0.52 0.40 -22.14
N ALA A 78 -0.01 1.40 -21.39
CA ALA A 78 0.36 2.67 -22.00
C ALA A 78 1.80 2.68 -22.56
N SER A 79 2.65 1.75 -22.10
CA SER A 79 4.05 1.65 -22.50
C SER A 79 4.27 0.66 -23.64
N ASN A 80 5.50 0.64 -24.18
CA ASN A 80 5.95 -0.32 -25.20
C ASN A 80 5.85 -1.79 -24.75
N LEU A 81 5.63 -2.05 -23.45
CA LEU A 81 5.38 -3.42 -22.95
C LEU A 81 4.16 -4.08 -23.58
N ALA A 82 3.23 -3.30 -24.12
CA ALA A 82 2.10 -3.84 -24.87
C ALA A 82 2.52 -4.81 -25.97
N HIS A 83 3.69 -4.59 -26.60
CA HIS A 83 4.25 -5.53 -27.60
C HIS A 83 4.66 -6.85 -26.96
N LEU A 84 5.31 -6.80 -25.80
CA LEU A 84 5.68 -8.00 -25.05
C LEU A 84 4.45 -8.74 -24.54
N ALA A 85 3.45 -8.01 -23.99
CA ALA A 85 2.20 -8.59 -23.54
C ALA A 85 1.48 -9.36 -24.68
N ARG A 86 1.43 -8.79 -25.90
CA ARG A 86 0.86 -9.51 -27.08
C ARG A 86 1.62 -10.82 -27.39
N ALA A 87 2.96 -10.79 -27.25
CA ALA A 87 3.78 -11.98 -27.46
C ALA A 87 3.50 -13.05 -26.39
N VAL A 88 3.42 -12.65 -25.12
CA VAL A 88 3.12 -13.52 -23.97
C VAL A 88 1.71 -14.11 -24.10
N VAL A 89 0.70 -13.31 -24.49
CA VAL A 89 -0.66 -13.78 -24.75
C VAL A 89 -0.67 -14.85 -25.84
N LYS A 90 0.06 -14.63 -26.93
CA LYS A 90 0.17 -15.60 -28.04
C LYS A 90 0.88 -16.86 -27.61
N GLU A 91 1.96 -16.78 -26.86
CA GLU A 91 2.69 -17.95 -26.35
C GLU A 91 1.79 -18.85 -25.50
N ASN A 92 0.81 -18.27 -24.79
CA ASN A 92 -0.16 -18.97 -23.96
C ASN A 92 -1.46 -19.35 -24.70
N ASN A 93 -1.59 -19.06 -26.00
CA ASN A 93 -2.76 -19.36 -26.86
C ASN A 93 -4.07 -18.71 -26.39
N PHE A 94 -4.01 -17.47 -25.89
CA PHE A 94 -5.18 -16.71 -25.44
C PHE A 94 -5.55 -15.52 -26.34
N GLU A 95 -5.04 -15.41 -27.57
CA GLU A 95 -5.28 -14.30 -28.50
C GLU A 95 -6.76 -14.09 -28.84
N GLN A 96 -7.57 -15.14 -28.72
CA GLN A 96 -9.01 -15.05 -28.99
C GLN A 96 -9.76 -14.45 -27.78
N VAL A 97 -9.18 -14.55 -26.57
CA VAL A 97 -9.79 -14.11 -25.32
C VAL A 97 -9.23 -12.74 -24.90
N ILE A 98 -7.91 -12.55 -24.99
CA ILE A 98 -7.21 -11.36 -24.55
C ILE A 98 -6.89 -10.44 -25.74
N GLU A 99 -7.28 -9.18 -25.62
CA GLU A 99 -6.98 -8.13 -26.59
C GLU A 99 -6.12 -7.05 -25.91
N VAL A 100 -4.89 -6.86 -26.42
CA VAL A 100 -3.95 -5.89 -25.85
C VAL A 100 -4.00 -4.59 -26.64
N SER A 101 -4.37 -3.52 -25.97
CA SER A 101 -4.40 -2.14 -26.49
C SER A 101 -3.23 -1.34 -25.91
N GLU A 102 -2.48 -0.68 -26.81
CA GLU A 102 -1.35 0.18 -26.45
C GLU A 102 -1.82 1.64 -26.45
N CYS A 103 -2.32 2.08 -25.30
CA CYS A 103 -2.78 3.44 -25.09
C CYS A 103 -2.99 3.70 -23.59
N LYS A 104 -3.10 4.96 -23.21
CA LYS A 104 -3.59 5.32 -21.87
C LYS A 104 -5.06 4.89 -21.71
N VAL A 105 -5.46 4.50 -20.52
CA VAL A 105 -6.85 4.06 -20.28
C VAL A 105 -7.86 5.20 -20.52
N GLU A 106 -7.45 6.43 -20.38
CA GLU A 106 -8.25 7.63 -20.67
C GLU A 106 -8.58 7.75 -22.16
N GLU A 107 -7.72 7.23 -23.02
CA GLU A 107 -7.89 7.22 -24.50
C GLU A 107 -8.60 5.96 -24.97
N PHE A 108 -8.63 4.90 -24.16
CA PHE A 108 -9.24 3.63 -24.47
C PHE A 108 -10.76 3.72 -24.64
N ARG A 109 -11.31 2.83 -25.47
CA ARG A 109 -12.76 2.70 -25.67
C ARG A 109 -13.11 1.20 -25.77
N LEU A 110 -14.06 0.77 -24.98
CA LEU A 110 -14.64 -0.57 -25.14
C LEU A 110 -15.46 -0.65 -26.44
N PRO A 111 -15.36 -1.74 -27.20
CA PRO A 111 -16.18 -1.93 -28.39
C PRO A 111 -17.69 -1.85 -28.06
N ASN A 112 -18.47 -1.27 -29.00
CA ASN A 112 -19.92 -1.16 -28.90
C ASN A 112 -20.46 -0.45 -27.63
N ASP A 113 -19.68 0.42 -27.01
CA ASP A 113 -20.00 1.06 -25.74
C ASP A 113 -20.35 0.06 -24.61
N GLU A 114 -19.84 -1.18 -24.71
CA GLU A 114 -19.96 -2.17 -23.64
C GLU A 114 -19.31 -1.69 -22.35
N ARG A 115 -19.72 -2.29 -21.23
CA ARG A 115 -19.07 -2.09 -19.92
C ARG A 115 -18.49 -3.40 -19.42
N ALA A 116 -17.38 -3.30 -18.72
CA ALA A 116 -16.71 -4.43 -18.08
C ALA A 116 -17.51 -4.92 -16.85
N ASP A 117 -17.53 -6.23 -16.65
CA ASP A 117 -18.05 -6.84 -15.43
C ASP A 117 -17.04 -6.70 -14.28
N ILE A 118 -15.75 -6.73 -14.63
CA ILE A 118 -14.64 -6.71 -13.67
C ILE A 118 -13.55 -5.75 -14.18
N ILE A 119 -12.97 -4.99 -13.27
CA ILE A 119 -11.68 -4.29 -13.47
C ILE A 119 -10.65 -4.98 -12.60
N VAL A 120 -9.54 -5.39 -13.20
CA VAL A 120 -8.33 -5.88 -12.51
C VAL A 120 -7.23 -4.86 -12.73
N SER A 121 -6.47 -4.54 -11.72
CA SER A 121 -5.28 -3.69 -11.86
C SER A 121 -4.34 -3.92 -10.69
N GLU A 122 -3.04 -3.90 -10.95
CA GLU A 122 -2.02 -3.75 -9.93
C GLU A 122 -1.46 -2.33 -10.06
N TRP A 123 -1.92 -1.48 -9.17
CA TRP A 123 -1.74 -0.02 -9.22
C TRP A 123 -0.96 0.54 -8.03
N MET A 124 -0.58 -0.31 -7.08
CA MET A 124 -0.02 0.11 -5.81
C MET A 124 1.43 0.56 -5.96
N GLY A 125 1.71 1.75 -5.45
CA GLY A 125 3.08 2.24 -5.26
C GLY A 125 3.56 2.10 -3.82
N PHE A 126 4.71 2.69 -3.50
CA PHE A 126 5.18 2.76 -2.12
C PHE A 126 4.13 3.42 -1.23
N PHE A 127 4.00 2.95 0.02
CA PHE A 127 2.92 3.36 0.93
C PHE A 127 1.54 3.45 0.27
N LEU A 128 1.27 2.58 -0.70
CA LEU A 128 0.05 2.44 -1.51
C LEU A 128 -0.09 3.50 -2.61
N LEU A 129 -0.01 4.79 -2.29
CA LEU A 129 -0.47 5.89 -3.17
C LEU A 129 0.62 6.54 -4.02
N HIS A 130 1.89 6.23 -3.77
CA HIS A 130 2.98 6.72 -4.62
C HIS A 130 2.76 6.26 -6.07
N GLU A 131 3.22 7.03 -7.05
CA GLU A 131 3.06 6.79 -8.49
C GLU A 131 1.69 7.21 -9.07
N GLY A 132 0.65 7.37 -8.25
CA GLY A 132 -0.64 7.95 -8.65
C GLY A 132 -1.40 7.18 -9.74
N MET A 133 -1.13 5.88 -9.92
CA MET A 133 -1.83 5.06 -10.91
C MET A 133 -3.30 4.83 -10.54
N LEU A 134 -3.65 4.96 -9.25
CA LEU A 134 -5.03 4.80 -8.79
C LEU A 134 -6.00 5.76 -9.52
N ASP A 135 -5.59 6.97 -9.88
CA ASP A 135 -6.45 7.90 -10.64
C ASP A 135 -6.92 7.31 -11.98
N SER A 136 -6.02 6.64 -12.71
CA SER A 136 -6.36 5.97 -13.96
C SER A 136 -7.32 4.79 -13.74
N VAL A 137 -7.17 4.09 -12.62
CA VAL A 137 -8.07 2.99 -12.22
C VAL A 137 -9.47 3.52 -11.86
N LEU A 138 -9.54 4.63 -11.11
CA LEU A 138 -10.81 5.28 -10.75
C LEU A 138 -11.50 5.85 -12.01
N TYR A 139 -10.74 6.45 -12.93
CA TYR A 139 -11.28 6.84 -14.23
C TYR A 139 -11.87 5.66 -14.99
N ALA A 140 -11.14 4.53 -15.03
CA ALA A 140 -11.62 3.32 -15.70
C ALA A 140 -12.88 2.76 -15.04
N ARG A 141 -12.95 2.77 -13.69
CA ARG A 141 -14.13 2.41 -12.91
C ARG A 141 -15.35 3.22 -13.34
N ASP A 142 -15.24 4.53 -13.29
CA ASP A 142 -16.38 5.42 -13.52
C ASP A 142 -16.88 5.31 -14.98
N LYS A 143 -15.97 5.11 -15.92
CA LYS A 143 -16.30 5.06 -17.33
C LYS A 143 -16.70 3.70 -17.82
N PHE A 144 -16.02 2.65 -17.39
CA PHE A 144 -16.12 1.34 -18.03
C PHE A 144 -16.73 0.25 -17.15
N LEU A 145 -16.78 0.41 -15.82
CA LEU A 145 -17.33 -0.63 -14.94
C LEU A 145 -18.87 -0.60 -14.96
N LYS A 146 -19.48 -1.76 -14.98
CA LYS A 146 -20.93 -1.90 -14.76
C LYS A 146 -21.33 -1.47 -13.35
N PRO A 147 -22.58 -1.01 -13.09
CA PRO A 147 -23.00 -0.60 -11.74
C PRO A 147 -22.75 -1.66 -10.66
N ASN A 148 -22.93 -2.94 -11.00
CA ASN A 148 -22.67 -4.07 -10.08
C ASN A 148 -21.34 -4.79 -10.40
N GLY A 149 -20.43 -4.14 -11.11
CA GLY A 149 -19.13 -4.68 -11.45
C GLY A 149 -18.21 -4.80 -10.25
N LEU A 150 -17.17 -5.59 -10.38
CA LEU A 150 -16.20 -5.86 -9.32
C LEU A 150 -14.86 -5.19 -9.63
N MET A 151 -14.19 -4.74 -8.56
CA MET A 151 -12.80 -4.27 -8.61
C MET A 151 -11.89 -5.34 -7.99
N PHE A 152 -10.71 -5.57 -8.57
CA PHE A 152 -9.66 -6.46 -8.05
C PHE A 152 -8.33 -5.71 -7.99
N PRO A 153 -7.91 -5.27 -6.78
CA PRO A 153 -8.56 -5.39 -5.46
C PRO A 153 -9.83 -4.52 -5.35
N ASN A 154 -10.64 -4.76 -4.31
CA ASN A 154 -11.85 -3.97 -4.03
C ASN A 154 -11.65 -2.97 -2.90
N THR A 155 -10.77 -3.23 -1.95
CA THR A 155 -10.44 -2.29 -0.87
C THR A 155 -8.94 -2.24 -0.65
N ALA A 156 -8.47 -1.15 -0.06
CA ALA A 156 -7.09 -0.99 0.36
C ALA A 156 -7.04 -0.24 1.69
N THR A 157 -6.08 -0.59 2.54
CA THR A 157 -5.90 0.01 3.87
C THR A 157 -4.45 0.41 4.05
N ILE A 158 -4.21 1.64 4.52
CA ILE A 158 -2.89 2.11 4.93
C ILE A 158 -2.80 2.05 6.44
N TYR A 159 -1.72 1.49 6.93
CA TYR A 159 -1.40 1.38 8.35
C TYR A 159 -0.16 2.18 8.69
N ILE A 160 -0.08 2.59 9.96
CA ILE A 160 1.08 3.26 10.55
C ILE A 160 1.35 2.73 11.94
N ALA A 161 2.64 2.58 12.29
CA ALA A 161 3.06 2.24 13.64
C ALA A 161 4.38 2.92 14.00
N PRO A 162 4.59 3.33 15.26
CA PRO A 162 5.91 3.67 15.76
C PRO A 162 6.84 2.46 15.71
N CYS A 163 8.10 2.66 15.36
CA CYS A 163 9.04 1.56 15.18
C CYS A 163 10.48 1.92 15.60
N SER A 164 11.23 0.86 15.92
CA SER A 164 12.69 0.89 16.00
C SER A 164 13.31 0.49 14.66
N VAL A 165 14.50 0.99 14.36
CA VAL A 165 15.29 0.60 13.17
C VAL A 165 16.77 0.39 13.55
N PRO A 166 17.06 -0.54 14.50
CA PRO A 166 18.40 -0.70 15.07
C PRO A 166 19.43 -1.08 14.01
N SER A 167 19.09 -1.94 13.05
CA SER A 167 19.98 -2.38 11.98
C SER A 167 20.49 -1.24 11.11
N ARG A 168 19.75 -0.12 11.03
CA ARG A 168 20.09 1.05 10.22
C ARG A 168 21.16 1.93 10.88
N PHE A 169 21.15 2.03 12.24
CA PHE A 169 21.96 3.02 12.95
C PHE A 169 22.89 2.43 14.01
N ASP A 170 22.56 1.35 14.70
CA ASP A 170 23.30 0.83 15.84
C ASP A 170 24.72 0.35 15.49
N ARG A 171 24.91 -0.09 14.23
CA ARG A 171 26.23 -0.47 13.72
C ARG A 171 27.29 0.64 13.85
N TRP A 172 26.87 1.90 13.90
CA TRP A 172 27.77 3.04 13.99
C TRP A 172 28.27 3.29 15.42
N GLU A 173 27.68 2.63 16.41
CA GLU A 173 28.18 2.66 17.79
C GLU A 173 29.57 2.02 17.88
N ASN A 174 29.77 0.92 17.17
CA ASN A 174 31.04 0.20 17.14
C ASN A 174 31.23 -0.46 15.78
N LEU A 175 31.93 0.22 14.88
CA LEU A 175 32.32 -0.33 13.60
C LEU A 175 33.76 -0.83 13.66
N SER A 176 33.95 -2.15 13.66
CA SER A 176 35.27 -2.79 13.71
C SER A 176 36.15 -2.32 14.88
N GLY A 177 35.54 -2.08 16.05
CA GLY A 177 36.24 -1.61 17.25
C GLY A 177 36.38 -0.08 17.35
N VAL A 178 35.84 0.66 16.37
CA VAL A 178 35.91 2.14 16.36
C VAL A 178 34.52 2.73 16.47
N SER A 179 34.35 3.74 17.34
CA SER A 179 33.10 4.49 17.43
C SER A 179 32.94 5.43 16.25
N MET A 180 31.86 5.25 15.50
CA MET A 180 31.44 6.10 14.38
C MET A 180 30.12 6.85 14.69
N LYS A 181 29.82 7.08 15.97
CA LYS A 181 28.55 7.73 16.41
C LYS A 181 28.30 9.08 15.73
N CYS A 182 29.36 9.90 15.53
CA CYS A 182 29.20 11.19 14.85
C CYS A 182 28.75 11.02 13.39
N PHE A 183 29.26 10.01 12.69
CA PHE A 183 28.82 9.66 11.35
C PHE A 183 27.40 9.16 11.37
N GLY A 184 27.04 8.25 12.29
CA GLY A 184 25.67 7.74 12.46
C GLY A 184 24.64 8.85 12.67
N ARG A 185 24.96 9.86 13.50
CA ARG A 185 24.11 11.04 13.70
C ARG A 185 23.93 11.88 12.45
N ALA A 186 25.03 12.18 11.75
CA ALA A 186 24.95 12.93 10.49
C ALA A 186 24.16 12.19 9.42
N LEU A 187 24.33 10.85 9.33
CA LEU A 187 23.54 10.00 8.44
C LEU A 187 22.05 10.03 8.79
N ARG A 188 21.71 9.94 10.09
CA ARG A 188 20.31 10.01 10.55
C ARG A 188 19.68 11.34 10.19
N GLU A 189 20.36 12.46 10.41
CA GLU A 189 19.89 13.80 10.05
C GLU A 189 19.61 13.91 8.55
N GLN A 190 20.45 13.34 7.71
CA GLN A 190 20.24 13.29 6.28
C GLN A 190 19.05 12.40 5.91
N CYS A 191 18.93 11.22 6.52
CA CYS A 191 17.88 10.25 6.24
C CYS A 191 16.51 10.69 6.76
N SER A 192 16.46 11.47 7.85
CA SER A 192 15.17 11.97 8.40
C SER A 192 14.51 13.06 7.54
N SER A 193 15.19 13.54 6.50
CA SER A 193 14.62 14.52 5.57
C SER A 193 13.65 13.93 4.52
N LYS A 194 13.65 12.61 4.33
CA LYS A 194 12.82 11.92 3.34
C LYS A 194 12.41 10.55 3.87
N PRO A 195 11.21 10.04 3.51
CA PRO A 195 10.86 8.65 3.76
C PRO A 195 11.85 7.69 3.08
N GLU A 196 12.18 6.60 3.75
CA GLU A 196 13.03 5.53 3.19
C GLU A 196 12.20 4.24 3.02
N VAL A 197 12.51 3.48 1.97
CA VAL A 197 11.94 2.13 1.76
C VAL A 197 12.87 1.13 2.43
N LEU A 198 12.40 0.48 3.48
CA LEU A 198 13.17 -0.43 4.32
C LEU A 198 12.38 -1.70 4.62
N THR A 199 13.08 -2.80 4.90
CA THR A 199 12.48 -3.97 5.54
C THR A 199 12.55 -3.78 7.06
N VAL A 200 11.40 -3.73 7.71
CA VAL A 200 11.26 -3.64 9.17
C VAL A 200 10.88 -5.02 9.69
N ALA A 201 11.62 -5.54 10.65
CA ALA A 201 11.24 -6.79 11.30
C ALA A 201 10.06 -6.54 12.26
N SER A 202 9.12 -7.47 12.34
CA SER A 202 7.89 -7.31 13.14
C SER A 202 8.14 -7.08 14.63
N GLU A 203 9.23 -7.64 15.18
CA GLU A 203 9.67 -7.38 16.56
C GLU A 203 10.11 -5.94 16.82
N HIS A 204 10.40 -5.17 15.77
CA HIS A 204 10.79 -3.76 15.88
C HIS A 204 9.60 -2.79 15.79
N LEU A 205 8.39 -3.27 15.53
CA LEU A 205 7.19 -2.45 15.68
C LEU A 205 6.89 -2.27 17.18
N LEU A 206 6.66 -1.04 17.60
CA LEU A 206 6.30 -0.71 18.99
C LEU A 206 4.78 -0.74 19.22
N HIS A 207 4.01 -0.89 18.13
CA HIS A 207 2.56 -1.05 18.11
C HIS A 207 2.18 -1.99 16.95
N GLU A 208 1.07 -2.71 17.06
CA GLU A 208 0.60 -3.67 16.02
C GLU A 208 0.19 -3.01 14.70
N GLY A 209 -0.03 -1.69 14.72
CA GLY A 209 -0.47 -0.88 13.59
C GLY A 209 -1.81 -0.22 13.87
N HIS A 210 -1.93 1.02 13.41
CA HIS A 210 -3.16 1.81 13.41
C HIS A 210 -3.59 2.03 11.97
N VAL A 211 -4.89 1.91 11.70
CA VAL A 211 -5.47 2.20 10.38
C VAL A 211 -5.44 3.71 10.17
N MET A 212 -4.58 4.16 9.27
CA MET A 212 -4.50 5.55 8.86
C MET A 212 -5.66 5.93 7.93
N THR A 213 -5.96 5.07 6.97
CA THR A 213 -7.09 5.22 6.05
C THR A 213 -7.50 3.86 5.48
N TRP A 214 -8.78 3.75 5.17
CA TRP A 214 -9.37 2.62 4.46
C TRP A 214 -10.09 3.14 3.22
N LEU A 215 -9.85 2.53 2.08
CA LEU A 215 -10.36 2.94 0.77
C LEU A 215 -11.27 1.85 0.21
N ASP A 216 -12.53 2.18 -0.06
CA ASP A 216 -13.38 1.38 -0.93
C ASP A 216 -13.16 1.83 -2.38
N LEU A 217 -12.58 0.98 -3.21
CA LEU A 217 -12.25 1.33 -4.60
C LEU A 217 -13.48 1.51 -5.49
N LYS A 218 -14.67 1.13 -5.03
CA LYS A 218 -15.92 1.44 -5.72
C LYS A 218 -16.41 2.85 -5.45
N GLU A 219 -16.10 3.40 -4.28
CA GLU A 219 -16.70 4.66 -3.79
C GLU A 219 -15.68 5.80 -3.78
N VAL A 220 -14.41 5.53 -3.42
CA VAL A 220 -13.38 6.56 -3.27
C VAL A 220 -13.23 7.40 -4.53
N THR A 221 -13.01 8.69 -4.34
CA THR A 221 -12.80 9.68 -5.41
C THR A 221 -11.35 10.16 -5.46
N SER A 222 -10.89 10.62 -6.62
CA SER A 222 -9.55 11.23 -6.75
C SER A 222 -9.39 12.48 -5.87
N GLU A 223 -10.49 13.16 -5.54
CA GLU A 223 -10.46 14.35 -4.69
C GLU A 223 -10.14 13.99 -3.23
N GLU A 224 -10.72 12.90 -2.72
CA GLU A 224 -10.44 12.38 -1.37
C GLU A 224 -8.99 11.94 -1.20
N LEU A 225 -8.31 11.56 -2.29
CA LEU A 225 -6.91 11.17 -2.28
C LEU A 225 -5.94 12.37 -2.26
N ASN A 226 -6.40 13.61 -2.39
CA ASN A 226 -5.51 14.78 -2.42
C ASN A 226 -4.84 15.04 -1.09
N SER A 227 -5.50 14.72 0.04
CA SER A 227 -4.93 14.85 1.37
C SER A 227 -5.53 13.80 2.30
N ILE A 228 -4.67 13.03 2.94
CA ILE A 228 -5.03 12.04 3.95
C ILE A 228 -4.29 12.42 5.22
N GLU A 229 -5.02 12.55 6.32
CA GLU A 229 -4.48 12.95 7.61
C GLU A 229 -4.84 11.89 8.68
N ALA A 230 -3.85 11.55 9.51
CA ALA A 230 -4.04 10.78 10.73
C ALA A 230 -3.44 11.56 11.89
N LYS A 231 -4.22 11.79 12.94
CA LYS A 231 -3.79 12.39 14.19
C LYS A 231 -4.20 11.49 15.34
N GLU A 232 -3.24 10.85 15.98
CA GLU A 232 -3.51 9.76 16.92
C GLU A 232 -2.56 9.78 18.12
N VAL A 233 -3.02 9.13 19.19
CA VAL A 233 -2.21 8.76 20.34
C VAL A 233 -2.22 7.23 20.43
N LEU A 234 -1.11 6.61 20.01
CA LEU A 234 -0.93 5.17 20.10
C LEU A 234 -0.27 4.79 21.43
N VAL A 235 -0.56 3.62 21.94
CA VAL A 235 0.02 3.11 23.18
C VAL A 235 1.05 2.05 22.82
N ALA A 236 2.31 2.27 23.20
CA ALA A 236 3.38 1.31 22.96
C ALA A 236 3.03 -0.04 23.60
N GLN A 237 3.05 -1.11 22.81
CA GLN A 237 2.72 -2.47 23.27
C GLN A 237 3.95 -3.22 23.79
N ARG A 238 5.14 -2.69 23.52
CA ARG A 238 6.42 -3.22 23.97
C ARG A 238 7.44 -2.12 24.17
N GLU A 239 8.46 -2.43 24.94
CA GLU A 239 9.62 -1.55 25.12
C GLU A 239 10.47 -1.48 23.85
N GLY A 240 11.13 -0.36 23.63
CA GLY A 240 12.07 -0.16 22.53
C GLY A 240 12.31 1.31 22.22
N LYS A 241 13.29 1.56 21.37
CA LYS A 241 13.63 2.93 20.98
C LYS A 241 12.73 3.40 19.85
N LEU A 242 11.98 4.46 20.06
CA LEU A 242 11.25 5.15 18.99
C LEU A 242 12.26 5.82 18.07
N GLN A 243 12.37 5.33 16.84
CA GLN A 243 13.32 5.82 15.84
C GLN A 243 12.66 6.28 14.56
N GLY A 244 11.38 5.97 14.38
CA GLY A 244 10.60 6.33 13.21
C GLY A 244 9.18 5.80 13.25
N PHE A 245 8.48 5.99 12.14
CA PHE A 245 7.15 5.44 11.90
C PHE A 245 7.18 4.58 10.64
N CYS A 246 6.71 3.36 10.77
CA CYS A 246 6.61 2.38 9.72
C CYS A 246 5.22 2.45 9.09
N ILE A 247 5.14 2.59 7.77
CA ILE A 247 3.89 2.64 7.00
C ILE A 247 3.88 1.42 6.08
N TRP A 248 2.75 0.71 6.05
CA TRP A 248 2.49 -0.40 5.14
C TRP A 248 1.04 -0.39 4.68
N PHE A 249 0.70 -1.28 3.78
CA PHE A 249 -0.66 -1.40 3.28
C PHE A 249 -1.10 -2.84 3.08
N ASP A 250 -2.41 -3.02 3.11
CA ASP A 250 -3.10 -4.24 2.70
C ASP A 250 -4.05 -3.92 1.55
N CYS A 251 -4.16 -4.84 0.60
CA CYS A 251 -5.19 -4.83 -0.43
C CYS A 251 -6.02 -6.10 -0.34
N THR A 252 -7.34 -5.93 -0.27
CA THR A 252 -8.27 -7.05 -0.16
C THR A 252 -8.96 -7.29 -1.50
N PHE A 253 -9.21 -8.55 -1.81
CA PHE A 253 -9.86 -8.97 -3.05
C PHE A 253 -11.25 -9.54 -2.79
N PRO A 254 -12.21 -9.33 -3.71
CA PRO A 254 -13.53 -9.92 -3.58
C PRO A 254 -13.45 -11.45 -3.52
N ALA A 255 -14.27 -12.03 -2.66
CA ALA A 255 -14.48 -13.46 -2.59
C ALA A 255 -15.89 -13.81 -3.05
N ALA A 256 -16.05 -14.94 -3.72
CA ALA A 256 -17.37 -15.44 -4.09
C ALA A 256 -18.06 -16.02 -2.85
N GLU A 257 -19.33 -15.70 -2.67
CA GLU A 257 -20.17 -16.35 -1.68
C GLU A 257 -20.38 -17.81 -2.08
N SER A 258 -20.08 -18.74 -1.20
CA SER A 258 -20.39 -20.16 -1.39
C SER A 258 -21.08 -20.70 -0.15
N ASP A 259 -22.17 -21.44 -0.34
CA ASP A 259 -22.99 -22.02 0.75
C ASP A 259 -22.24 -23.09 1.58
N GLU A 260 -21.11 -23.63 1.10
CA GLU A 260 -20.42 -24.79 1.70
C GLU A 260 -19.02 -24.51 2.27
N GLN A 261 -18.37 -23.41 1.89
CA GLN A 261 -17.12 -22.95 2.51
C GLN A 261 -17.03 -21.44 2.30
N MET A 262 -16.85 -20.69 3.40
CA MET A 262 -16.39 -19.30 3.27
C MET A 262 -15.07 -19.34 2.50
N SER A 263 -15.08 -18.90 1.23
CA SER A 263 -13.83 -18.65 0.53
C SER A 263 -13.07 -17.64 1.39
N SER A 264 -11.90 -18.02 1.86
CA SER A 264 -11.08 -17.11 2.65
C SER A 264 -10.77 -15.88 1.80
N GLU A 265 -11.06 -14.72 2.34
CA GLU A 265 -10.70 -13.45 1.74
C GLU A 265 -9.20 -13.44 1.42
N VAL A 266 -8.84 -13.09 0.19
CA VAL A 266 -7.43 -12.97 -0.19
C VAL A 266 -6.97 -11.56 0.13
N ILE A 267 -5.88 -11.46 0.86
CA ILE A 267 -5.24 -10.18 1.23
C ILE A 267 -3.81 -10.18 0.70
N LEU A 268 -3.45 -9.16 -0.04
CA LEU A 268 -2.06 -8.82 -0.33
C LEU A 268 -1.60 -7.82 0.72
N SER A 269 -0.63 -8.22 1.53
CA SER A 269 -0.15 -7.42 2.66
C SER A 269 1.33 -7.11 2.53
N THR A 270 1.69 -5.86 2.84
CA THR A 270 3.07 -5.42 3.02
C THR A 270 3.43 -5.22 4.50
N ASN A 271 2.64 -5.82 5.41
CA ASN A 271 2.86 -5.79 6.85
C ASN A 271 4.23 -6.42 7.20
N PRO A 272 4.99 -5.86 8.17
CA PRO A 272 6.27 -6.42 8.62
C PRO A 272 6.23 -7.89 9.07
N SER A 273 5.06 -8.42 9.44
CA SER A 273 4.87 -9.85 9.79
C SER A 273 4.49 -10.74 8.61
N ALA A 274 4.14 -10.15 7.46
CA ALA A 274 3.81 -10.87 6.24
C ALA A 274 5.09 -11.25 5.46
N PRO A 275 5.01 -12.15 4.47
CA PRO A 275 6.11 -12.40 3.56
C PRO A 275 6.55 -11.11 2.85
N GLU A 276 7.87 -10.89 2.75
CA GLU A 276 8.43 -9.68 2.16
C GLU A 276 8.01 -9.54 0.69
N THR A 277 7.53 -8.34 0.34
CA THR A 277 7.22 -7.92 -1.02
C THR A 277 8.27 -6.93 -1.53
N HIS A 278 8.29 -6.65 -2.83
CA HIS A 278 9.18 -5.63 -3.40
C HIS A 278 8.88 -4.21 -2.89
N TRP A 279 7.66 -3.92 -2.43
CA TRP A 279 7.31 -2.64 -1.81
C TRP A 279 7.96 -2.43 -0.46
N LYS A 280 8.28 -3.51 0.27
CA LYS A 280 8.79 -3.44 1.65
C LYS A 280 7.86 -2.58 2.51
N GLN A 281 8.45 -1.80 3.43
CA GLN A 281 7.72 -0.79 4.18
C GLN A 281 8.32 0.59 3.91
N THR A 282 7.50 1.64 4.04
CA THR A 282 7.98 3.02 4.02
C THR A 282 8.18 3.49 5.44
N VAL A 283 9.37 3.99 5.75
CA VAL A 283 9.72 4.45 7.09
C VAL A 283 10.04 5.93 7.07
N ILE A 284 9.34 6.69 7.91
CA ILE A 284 9.68 8.09 8.20
C ILE A 284 10.58 8.06 9.42
N LEU A 285 11.86 8.34 9.21
CA LEU A 285 12.88 8.34 10.27
C LEU A 285 12.82 9.62 11.09
N LEU A 286 12.95 9.48 12.41
CA LEU A 286 13.05 10.64 13.31
C LEU A 286 14.50 11.11 13.41
N PRO A 287 14.74 12.43 13.50
CA PRO A 287 16.05 12.97 13.84
C PRO A 287 16.43 12.53 15.26
N GLU A 288 17.73 12.49 15.57
CA GLU A 288 18.25 11.92 16.82
C GLU A 288 17.63 12.54 18.09
N GLN A 289 17.39 13.84 18.07
CA GLN A 289 16.81 14.57 19.20
C GLN A 289 15.33 14.23 19.47
N ALA A 290 14.65 13.62 18.52
CA ALA A 290 13.25 13.19 18.62
C ALA A 290 13.13 11.69 18.93
N CYS A 291 14.26 10.97 18.97
CA CYS A 291 14.27 9.56 19.35
C CYS A 291 14.25 9.43 20.88
N GLU A 292 13.42 8.53 21.38
CA GLU A 292 13.29 8.27 22.82
C GLU A 292 13.16 6.78 23.12
N GLU A 293 13.55 6.37 24.31
CA GLU A 293 13.28 5.01 24.79
C GLU A 293 11.85 4.95 25.34
N LEU A 294 11.07 4.02 24.87
CA LEU A 294 9.70 3.77 25.31
C LEU A 294 9.63 2.52 26.15
N GLU A 295 8.84 2.57 27.20
CA GLU A 295 8.37 1.41 27.93
C GLU A 295 7.00 0.95 27.37
N ALA A 296 6.64 -0.29 27.65
CA ALA A 296 5.29 -0.75 27.32
C ALA A 296 4.25 0.13 28.04
N ARG A 297 3.21 0.56 27.32
CA ARG A 297 2.14 1.48 27.72
C ARG A 297 2.50 2.96 27.70
N ASP A 298 3.69 3.34 27.20
CA ASP A 298 3.96 4.76 26.93
C ASP A 298 3.09 5.24 25.75
N PRO A 299 2.51 6.44 25.83
CA PRO A 299 1.76 7.04 24.75
C PRO A 299 2.68 7.68 23.72
N VAL A 300 2.40 7.48 22.46
CA VAL A 300 3.08 8.10 21.31
C VAL A 300 2.06 8.91 20.54
N ALA A 301 2.11 10.23 20.65
CA ALA A 301 1.22 11.14 19.96
C ALA A 301 1.88 11.70 18.70
N PHE A 302 1.16 11.65 17.59
CA PHE A 302 1.64 12.15 16.30
C PHE A 302 0.52 12.65 15.39
N SER A 303 0.89 13.45 14.41
CA SER A 303 0.09 13.75 13.23
C SER A 303 0.90 13.42 12.00
N LEU A 304 0.31 12.67 11.05
CA LEU A 304 0.86 12.44 9.73
C LEU A 304 -0.10 12.94 8.67
N THR A 305 0.37 13.82 7.81
CA THR A 305 -0.36 14.27 6.63
C THR A 305 0.33 13.77 5.37
N MET A 306 -0.43 13.12 4.50
CA MET A 306 -0.01 12.72 3.17
C MET A 306 -0.72 13.63 2.15
N THR A 307 0.01 14.53 1.51
CA THR A 307 -0.56 15.49 0.57
C THR A 307 -0.04 15.21 -0.83
N ARG A 308 -0.94 15.15 -1.81
CA ARG A 308 -0.57 15.00 -3.21
C ARG A 308 0.27 16.20 -3.65
N ASN A 309 1.42 15.93 -4.24
CA ASN A 309 2.31 16.97 -4.73
C ASN A 309 1.69 17.70 -5.93
N GLN A 310 1.68 19.03 -5.90
CA GLN A 310 1.04 19.84 -6.93
C GLN A 310 1.82 19.90 -8.25
N GLU A 311 3.13 19.69 -8.21
CA GLU A 311 3.97 19.70 -9.41
C GLU A 311 3.92 18.37 -10.14
N THR A 312 3.80 17.28 -9.36
CA THR A 312 3.70 15.93 -9.89
C THR A 312 2.55 15.20 -9.21
N ASN A 313 1.41 15.07 -9.87
CA ASN A 313 0.23 14.37 -9.34
C ASN A 313 0.48 12.91 -8.95
N ARG A 314 1.68 12.37 -9.25
CA ARG A 314 2.09 11.00 -8.97
C ARG A 314 2.85 10.83 -7.66
N ARG A 315 3.20 11.93 -6.98
CA ARG A 315 3.95 11.92 -5.71
C ARG A 315 3.08 12.43 -4.57
N TYR A 316 3.44 12.00 -3.38
CA TYR A 316 2.88 12.51 -2.13
C TYR A 316 4.00 13.00 -1.24
N ASP A 317 3.77 14.15 -0.63
CA ASP A 317 4.60 14.69 0.43
C ASP A 317 4.07 14.17 1.76
N LEU A 318 4.94 13.56 2.57
CA LEU A 318 4.61 13.01 3.88
C LEU A 318 5.18 13.92 4.94
N GLN A 319 4.31 14.50 5.76
CA GLN A 319 4.68 15.37 6.87
C GLN A 319 4.27 14.75 8.19
N LEU A 320 5.25 14.30 8.96
CA LEU A 320 5.07 13.75 10.31
C LEU A 320 5.43 14.80 11.36
N THR A 321 4.58 14.94 12.36
CA THR A 321 4.81 15.80 13.53
C THR A 321 4.56 14.98 14.79
N LEU A 322 5.54 14.92 15.70
CA LEU A 322 5.32 14.40 17.05
C LEU A 322 4.55 15.45 17.87
N LEU A 323 3.57 14.98 18.63
CA LEU A 323 2.70 15.80 19.46
C LEU A 323 2.94 15.49 20.93
N ASP A 324 2.49 16.38 21.80
CA ASP A 324 2.54 16.17 23.25
C ASP A 324 1.31 15.36 23.70
N ALA A 325 1.53 14.10 24.07
CA ALA A 325 0.48 13.19 24.51
C ALA A 325 -0.29 13.72 25.76
N GLU A 326 0.30 14.63 26.56
CA GLU A 326 -0.39 15.26 27.68
C GLU A 326 -1.57 16.13 27.23
N THR A 327 -1.41 16.81 26.09
CA THR A 327 -2.38 17.78 25.57
C THR A 327 -3.38 17.17 24.57
N GLU A 328 -3.04 16.02 23.99
CA GLU A 328 -3.89 15.37 23.00
C GLU A 328 -5.00 14.53 23.64
N GLU A 329 -6.10 14.37 22.91
CA GLU A 329 -7.17 13.46 23.29
C GLU A 329 -6.75 12.00 23.08
N HIS A 330 -7.07 11.14 24.04
CA HIS A 330 -6.82 9.72 23.97
C HIS A 330 -8.11 8.98 23.68
N ASN A 331 -8.10 8.10 22.69
CA ASN A 331 -9.24 7.24 22.38
C ASN A 331 -9.57 6.34 23.58
N LEU A 332 -10.81 6.37 24.07
CA LEU A 332 -11.25 5.61 25.24
C LEU A 332 -11.86 4.24 24.82
N PRO A 333 -11.57 3.16 25.56
CA PRO A 333 -10.69 3.09 26.73
C PRO A 333 -9.20 3.14 26.33
N CYS A 334 -8.42 4.03 26.94
CA CYS A 334 -6.98 4.13 26.72
C CYS A 334 -6.22 3.32 27.79
N GLU A 335 -5.23 2.55 27.35
CA GLU A 335 -4.42 1.69 28.22
C GLU A 335 -3.06 2.28 28.61
N CYS A 336 -2.78 3.53 28.21
CA CYS A 336 -1.51 4.18 28.55
C CYS A 336 -1.39 4.42 30.06
N GLN A 337 -0.16 4.63 30.52
CA GLN A 337 0.17 4.85 31.95
C GLN A 337 -0.04 6.29 32.43
N MET A 338 -0.60 7.17 31.62
CA MET A 338 -0.88 8.54 32.04
C MET A 338 -1.99 8.60 33.08
N THR A 339 -1.81 9.46 34.07
CA THR A 339 -2.76 9.60 35.20
C THR A 339 -4.21 9.85 34.73
N LYS A 340 -4.40 10.69 33.68
CA LYS A 340 -5.71 10.99 33.11
C LYS A 340 -6.41 9.72 32.61
N CYS A 341 -5.68 8.83 31.95
CA CYS A 341 -6.24 7.59 31.38
C CYS A 341 -6.49 6.53 32.46
N ILE A 342 -5.58 6.41 33.42
CA ILE A 342 -5.75 5.50 34.58
C ILE A 342 -7.00 5.88 35.37
N LEU A 343 -7.21 7.16 35.66
CA LEU A 343 -8.40 7.64 36.39
C LEU A 343 -9.68 7.42 35.58
N MET A 344 -9.65 7.68 34.27
CA MET A 344 -10.80 7.48 33.41
C MET A 344 -11.19 5.99 33.32
N LYS A 345 -10.19 5.09 33.19
CA LYS A 345 -10.41 3.65 33.19
C LYS A 345 -11.04 3.19 34.50
N ALA A 346 -10.51 3.61 35.65
CA ALA A 346 -11.08 3.28 36.97
C ALA A 346 -12.53 3.77 37.11
N HIS A 347 -12.87 4.95 36.55
CA HIS A 347 -14.25 5.46 36.56
C HIS A 347 -15.19 4.62 35.69
N LEU A 348 -14.75 4.25 34.47
CA LEU A 348 -15.55 3.39 33.56
C LEU A 348 -15.80 2.00 34.17
N ASP A 349 -14.78 1.41 34.82
CA ASP A 349 -14.92 0.12 35.50
C ASP A 349 -15.95 0.16 36.64
N THR A 350 -16.01 1.27 37.38
CA THR A 350 -17.02 1.42 38.42
C THR A 350 -18.45 1.54 37.88
N MET A 351 -18.63 2.21 36.73
CA MET A 351 -19.96 2.33 36.10
C MET A 351 -20.48 1.00 35.51
N GLN A 352 -19.62 0.07 35.12
CA GLN A 352 -20.03 -1.24 34.61
C GLN A 352 -20.43 -2.24 35.70
N VAL A 353 -20.03 -1.99 36.94
CA VAL A 353 -20.35 -2.87 38.09
C VAL A 353 -21.75 -2.51 38.68
N ASP A 354 -22.24 -1.29 38.48
CA ASP A 354 -23.52 -0.78 39.03
C ASP A 354 -24.70 -0.93 38.03
N GLY A 355 -24.53 -1.51 36.86
CA GLY A 355 -25.56 -1.78 35.85
C GLY A 355 -25.78 -3.28 35.63
#